data_2de1e2a496120d245a2462e992bf05f8
#
_entry.id   2de1e2a496120d245a2462e992bf05f8
#
_cell.length_a   1.000
_cell.length_b   1.000
_cell.length_c   1.000
_cell.angle_alpha   90.00
_cell.angle_beta   90.00
_cell.angle_gamma   90.00
#
_symmetry.space_group_name_H-M   'P 1'
#
loop_
_entity.id
_entity.type
_entity.pdbx_description
1 polymer ?
#
loop_
_entity_poly.entity_id
_entity_poly.type
_entity_poly.pdbx_seq_one_letter_code
_entity_poly.pdbx_strand_id
1 'polypeptide(L)'
;MEPILKAVGIVKNYGGVRALRGVDFDLYAGEVHALVGENGAGKSTLIKILTGVVPADKGKIIYQGREVKIESPRMAHELGIVAVYQEPLVYPHLSIVENVFIGNEIRKKDGSIDWDAERRKTRELLKMLDIDPYFIDESMGSLSTGLKQLVLIAKALNYNARVLIFDEPTAILTEHEAERLFRIIRRLKENGMGIIYISHRIEELQEIADRVTVFRDGENMGTFRIDQVTKEKIIELMAGKTLVEKIEKKIQPDYETVVLEVRNLTKKGLYEDISFKLYKGEILGFSGLVGSGRSEVMQTIFGLIKPDSGEIFIEGRKCLIDNPNTAMKYGIAYLPEDRGNQGLFRRLSIKVNTTIPIIDYLKRIFGAVDKEREEKIAKEYFQKLQIKAPSIETIINNLSGGNQQKVLLAKWLATNPKILILDEPTRGVDVGVKAQIHEEIVRLAESGISIILVSSELPEIIKLSDRVIVMHEGKITGRFDERSSITPTNLLNAAVGERIVHLRK
;
A
#
# COMPACT_ATOMS: atom_id res chain seq x y z
N MET A 1 -31.29 15.62 -10.83
CA MET A 1 -31.25 15.46 -9.35
C MET A 1 -30.11 16.28 -8.80
N GLU A 2 -30.26 16.86 -7.64
CA GLU A 2 -29.13 17.52 -6.94
C GLU A 2 -28.28 16.47 -6.21
N PRO A 3 -26.94 16.63 -6.18
CA PRO A 3 -26.07 15.71 -5.45
C PRO A 3 -26.34 15.81 -3.95
N ILE A 4 -26.33 14.67 -3.25
CA ILE A 4 -26.44 14.61 -1.79
C ILE A 4 -25.17 15.18 -1.12
N LEU A 5 -24.01 14.98 -1.76
CA LEU A 5 -22.70 15.47 -1.32
C LEU A 5 -21.95 16.06 -2.52
N LYS A 6 -21.36 17.24 -2.36
CA LYS A 6 -20.50 17.84 -3.37
C LYS A 6 -19.29 18.50 -2.72
N ALA A 7 -18.10 18.13 -3.15
CA ALA A 7 -16.84 18.79 -2.85
C ALA A 7 -16.47 19.67 -4.05
N VAL A 8 -16.16 20.96 -3.82
CA VAL A 8 -15.89 21.94 -4.88
C VAL A 8 -14.57 22.62 -4.62
N GLY A 9 -13.64 22.50 -5.58
CA GLY A 9 -12.35 23.17 -5.54
C GLY A 9 -11.47 22.81 -4.34
N ILE A 10 -11.53 21.58 -3.86
CA ILE A 10 -10.83 21.14 -2.66
C ILE A 10 -9.32 21.13 -2.87
N VAL A 11 -8.62 21.90 -2.04
CA VAL A 11 -7.15 21.95 -1.99
C VAL A 11 -6.66 21.45 -0.63
N LYS A 12 -5.62 20.64 -0.64
CA LYS A 12 -4.91 20.18 0.56
C LYS A 12 -3.41 20.08 0.34
N ASN A 13 -2.65 20.65 1.26
CA ASN A 13 -1.19 20.60 1.25
C ASN A 13 -0.67 19.94 2.54
N TYR A 14 0.39 19.16 2.44
CA TYR A 14 1.11 18.56 3.56
C TYR A 14 2.61 18.85 3.39
N GLY A 15 3.17 19.69 4.25
CA GLY A 15 4.62 19.90 4.31
C GLY A 15 5.30 20.19 2.96
N GLY A 16 4.65 20.97 2.07
CA GLY A 16 5.17 21.29 0.74
C GLY A 16 4.64 20.42 -0.41
N VAL A 17 3.95 19.32 -0.11
CA VAL A 17 3.32 18.45 -1.11
C VAL A 17 1.85 18.87 -1.29
N ARG A 18 1.45 19.16 -2.53
CA ARG A 18 0.05 19.40 -2.90
C ARG A 18 -0.65 18.05 -3.10
N ALA A 19 -1.33 17.58 -2.06
CA ALA A 19 -2.09 16.32 -2.11
C ALA A 19 -3.40 16.44 -2.90
N LEU A 20 -4.05 17.61 -2.88
CA LEU A 20 -5.20 17.95 -3.71
C LEU A 20 -5.04 19.35 -4.29
N ARG A 21 -5.33 19.50 -5.59
CA ARG A 21 -5.05 20.72 -6.38
C ARG A 21 -6.29 21.41 -6.89
N GLY A 22 -7.38 21.39 -6.11
CA GLY A 22 -8.64 22.00 -6.50
C GLY A 22 -9.59 20.98 -7.11
N VAL A 23 -9.74 19.81 -6.47
CA VAL A 23 -10.58 18.73 -6.98
C VAL A 23 -12.05 18.99 -6.74
N ASP A 24 -12.86 18.57 -7.71
CA ASP A 24 -14.29 18.48 -7.62
C ASP A 24 -14.73 17.02 -7.52
N PHE A 25 -15.72 16.74 -6.70
CA PHE A 25 -16.34 15.42 -6.55
C PHE A 25 -17.79 15.58 -6.15
N ASP A 26 -18.67 14.78 -6.72
CA ASP A 26 -20.10 14.79 -6.39
C ASP A 26 -20.62 13.37 -6.18
N LEU A 27 -21.68 13.23 -5.38
CA LEU A 27 -22.35 11.96 -5.10
C LEU A 27 -23.84 12.18 -5.06
N TYR A 28 -24.60 11.29 -5.67
CA TYR A 28 -26.06 11.33 -5.64
C TYR A 28 -26.64 10.30 -4.65
N ALA A 29 -27.84 10.53 -4.19
CA ALA A 29 -28.56 9.54 -3.39
C ALA A 29 -28.91 8.32 -4.26
N GLY A 30 -28.71 7.11 -3.73
CA GLY A 30 -28.94 5.87 -4.47
C GLY A 30 -27.91 5.60 -5.58
N GLU A 31 -26.69 6.12 -5.41
CA GLU A 31 -25.59 5.95 -6.36
C GLU A 31 -24.41 5.24 -5.68
N VAL A 32 -23.72 4.39 -6.42
CA VAL A 32 -22.35 3.96 -6.11
C VAL A 32 -21.41 4.72 -7.03
N HIS A 33 -20.69 5.69 -6.47
CA HIS A 33 -19.69 6.48 -7.18
C HIS A 33 -18.28 5.98 -6.84
N ALA A 34 -17.63 5.36 -7.80
CA ALA A 34 -16.26 4.89 -7.64
C ALA A 34 -15.25 6.04 -7.71
N LEU A 35 -14.24 5.99 -6.84
CA LEU A 35 -13.09 6.90 -6.85
C LEU A 35 -11.81 6.10 -7.06
N VAL A 36 -11.17 6.27 -8.20
CA VAL A 36 -9.98 5.52 -8.60
C VAL A 36 -8.78 6.42 -8.83
N GLY A 37 -7.60 5.84 -8.86
CA GLY A 37 -6.33 6.52 -9.10
C GLY A 37 -5.17 5.74 -8.49
N GLU A 38 -3.95 6.04 -8.87
CA GLU A 38 -2.75 5.44 -8.27
C GLU A 38 -2.57 5.81 -6.80
N ASN A 39 -1.62 5.13 -6.12
CA ASN A 39 -1.22 5.52 -4.77
C ASN A 39 -0.65 6.95 -4.79
N GLY A 40 -1.08 7.78 -3.84
CA GLY A 40 -0.70 9.20 -3.84
C GLY A 40 -1.57 10.12 -4.72
N ALA A 41 -2.53 9.61 -5.49
CA ALA A 41 -3.42 10.42 -6.34
C ALA A 41 -4.36 11.38 -5.56
N GLY A 42 -4.41 11.27 -4.22
CA GLY A 42 -5.23 12.16 -3.38
C GLY A 42 -6.54 11.55 -2.87
N LYS A 43 -6.89 10.31 -3.26
CA LYS A 43 -8.16 9.64 -2.86
C LYS A 43 -8.39 9.67 -1.35
N SER A 44 -7.47 9.06 -0.59
CA SER A 44 -7.57 9.00 0.89
C SER A 44 -7.51 10.39 1.55
N THR A 45 -6.89 11.37 0.89
CA THR A 45 -6.92 12.78 1.38
C THR A 45 -8.33 13.36 1.24
N LEU A 46 -9.01 13.15 0.11
CA LEU A 46 -10.40 13.58 -0.05
C LEU A 46 -11.30 12.92 1.00
N ILE A 47 -11.17 11.60 1.21
CA ILE A 47 -11.94 10.89 2.23
C ILE A 47 -11.71 11.45 3.63
N LYS A 48 -10.45 11.69 4.01
CA LYS A 48 -10.12 12.29 5.32
C LYS A 48 -10.75 13.69 5.50
N ILE A 49 -10.91 14.43 4.40
CA ILE A 49 -11.59 15.75 4.44
C ILE A 49 -13.10 15.55 4.59
N LEU A 50 -13.71 14.67 3.81
CA LEU A 50 -15.16 14.38 3.88
C LEU A 50 -15.57 13.77 5.23
N THR A 51 -14.67 13.05 5.89
CA THR A 51 -14.87 12.46 7.22
C THR A 51 -14.39 13.35 8.39
N GLY A 52 -13.92 14.57 8.11
CA GLY A 52 -13.50 15.52 9.15
C GLY A 52 -12.21 15.14 9.90
N VAL A 53 -11.44 14.18 9.39
CA VAL A 53 -10.13 13.81 9.98
C VAL A 53 -9.09 14.89 9.75
N VAL A 54 -9.14 15.56 8.60
CA VAL A 54 -8.30 16.73 8.30
C VAL A 54 -9.13 17.81 7.62
N PRO A 55 -8.90 19.11 7.90
CA PRO A 55 -9.59 20.20 7.20
C PRO A 55 -9.02 20.38 5.78
N ALA A 56 -9.87 20.82 4.85
CA ALA A 56 -9.41 21.35 3.57
C ALA A 56 -8.70 22.71 3.77
N ASP A 57 -7.67 22.99 2.95
CA ASP A 57 -7.00 24.31 2.98
C ASP A 57 -7.79 25.34 2.16
N LYS A 58 -8.48 24.89 1.09
CA LYS A 58 -9.40 25.69 0.25
C LYS A 58 -10.50 24.79 -0.31
N GLY A 59 -11.54 25.43 -0.82
CA GLY A 59 -12.72 24.78 -1.38
C GLY A 59 -13.85 24.71 -0.37
N LYS A 60 -14.95 24.09 -0.76
CA LYS A 60 -16.13 23.96 0.07
C LYS A 60 -16.80 22.59 -0.12
N ILE A 61 -17.49 22.14 0.91
CA ILE A 61 -18.32 20.94 0.91
C ILE A 61 -19.79 21.38 0.99
N ILE A 62 -20.59 20.87 0.10
CA ILE A 62 -22.06 21.07 0.07
C ILE A 62 -22.69 19.72 0.38
N TYR A 63 -23.52 19.67 1.40
CA TYR A 63 -24.25 18.50 1.83
C TYR A 63 -25.75 18.81 1.85
N GLN A 64 -26.55 18.06 1.10
CA GLN A 64 -27.99 18.28 0.94
C GLN A 64 -28.34 19.74 0.58
N GLY A 65 -27.60 20.31 -0.37
CA GLY A 65 -27.78 21.68 -0.85
C GLY A 65 -27.27 22.79 0.07
N ARG A 66 -26.68 22.47 1.23
CA ARG A 66 -26.14 23.45 2.20
C ARG A 66 -24.62 23.34 2.28
N GLU A 67 -23.95 24.48 2.31
CA GLU A 67 -22.52 24.50 2.59
C GLU A 67 -22.28 24.10 4.05
N VAL A 68 -21.40 23.10 4.26
CA VAL A 68 -21.07 22.57 5.58
C VAL A 68 -19.55 22.59 5.78
N LYS A 69 -19.12 22.81 7.02
CA LYS A 69 -17.72 22.71 7.42
C LYS A 69 -17.59 21.51 8.34
N ILE A 70 -16.89 20.47 7.87
CA ILE A 70 -16.71 19.23 8.62
C ILE A 70 -15.35 19.31 9.32
N GLU A 71 -15.38 19.64 10.62
CA GLU A 71 -14.17 19.89 11.42
C GLU A 71 -13.74 18.71 12.28
N SER A 72 -14.59 17.69 12.38
CA SER A 72 -14.28 16.50 13.17
C SER A 72 -15.03 15.26 12.64
N PRO A 73 -14.55 14.05 12.91
CA PRO A 73 -15.25 12.81 12.58
C PRO A 73 -16.65 12.73 13.23
N ARG A 74 -16.82 13.31 14.41
CA ARG A 74 -18.12 13.37 15.07
C ARG A 74 -19.15 14.18 14.26
N MET A 75 -18.74 15.33 13.72
CA MET A 75 -19.62 16.12 12.83
C MET A 75 -19.97 15.37 11.56
N ALA A 76 -19.03 14.65 10.96
CA ALA A 76 -19.31 13.81 9.81
C ALA A 76 -20.38 12.74 10.13
N HIS A 77 -20.25 12.07 11.28
CA HIS A 77 -21.24 11.09 11.76
C HIS A 77 -22.61 11.72 12.02
N GLU A 78 -22.67 12.91 12.63
CA GLU A 78 -23.92 13.65 12.88
C GLU A 78 -24.60 14.06 11.56
N LEU A 79 -23.83 14.32 10.50
CA LEU A 79 -24.35 14.52 9.14
C LEU A 79 -24.73 13.21 8.43
N GLY A 80 -24.41 12.04 9.00
CA GLY A 80 -24.61 10.75 8.37
C GLY A 80 -23.59 10.41 7.28
N ILE A 81 -22.38 10.96 7.34
CA ILE A 81 -21.25 10.61 6.49
C ILE A 81 -20.32 9.72 7.29
N VAL A 82 -20.20 8.44 6.88
CA VAL A 82 -19.44 7.43 7.63
C VAL A 82 -18.51 6.68 6.69
N ALA A 83 -17.25 6.46 7.12
CA ALA A 83 -16.28 5.68 6.37
C ALA A 83 -16.02 4.31 7.02
N VAL A 84 -15.90 3.31 6.17
CA VAL A 84 -15.43 1.96 6.47
C VAL A 84 -14.06 1.82 5.83
N TYR A 85 -13.02 1.79 6.67
CA TYR A 85 -11.62 1.78 6.22
C TYR A 85 -11.15 0.37 5.85
N GLN A 86 -10.06 0.28 5.12
CA GLN A 86 -9.41 -0.95 4.66
C GLN A 86 -9.07 -1.90 5.81
N GLU A 87 -8.46 -1.39 6.89
CA GLU A 87 -8.23 -2.17 8.11
C GLU A 87 -9.42 -1.99 9.05
N PRO A 88 -10.08 -3.11 9.47
CA PRO A 88 -11.21 -3.03 10.39
C PRO A 88 -10.78 -2.50 11.76
N LEU A 89 -11.08 -1.23 12.03
CA LEU A 89 -10.84 -0.61 13.34
C LEU A 89 -11.92 -1.07 14.33
N VAL A 90 -11.65 -2.20 14.99
CA VAL A 90 -12.54 -2.84 15.96
C VAL A 90 -11.89 -2.93 17.33
N TYR A 91 -12.72 -3.04 18.36
CA TYR A 91 -12.28 -3.36 19.71
C TYR A 91 -12.40 -4.89 19.91
N PRO A 92 -11.30 -5.65 19.79
CA PRO A 92 -11.36 -7.11 19.66
C PRO A 92 -11.89 -7.80 20.92
N HIS A 93 -11.77 -7.20 22.09
CA HIS A 93 -12.22 -7.75 23.37
C HIS A 93 -13.67 -7.41 23.71
N LEU A 94 -14.30 -6.51 22.94
CA LEU A 94 -15.69 -6.14 23.09
C LEU A 94 -16.58 -7.01 22.19
N SER A 95 -17.84 -7.18 22.58
CA SER A 95 -18.85 -7.87 21.80
C SER A 95 -19.25 -7.09 20.53
N ILE A 96 -19.99 -7.74 19.64
CA ILE A 96 -20.54 -7.08 18.46
C ILE A 96 -21.45 -5.91 18.87
N VAL A 97 -22.32 -6.09 19.87
CA VAL A 97 -23.23 -5.03 20.36
C VAL A 97 -22.41 -3.82 20.80
N GLU A 98 -21.39 -4.03 21.65
CA GLU A 98 -20.55 -2.96 22.14
C GLU A 98 -19.79 -2.24 21.00
N ASN A 99 -19.26 -3.00 20.03
CA ASN A 99 -18.59 -2.41 18.86
C ASN A 99 -19.53 -1.58 17.98
N VAL A 100 -20.78 -1.98 17.82
CA VAL A 100 -21.79 -1.23 17.05
C VAL A 100 -22.16 0.08 17.72
N PHE A 101 -22.27 0.08 19.07
CA PHE A 101 -22.77 1.24 19.81
C PHE A 101 -21.69 2.11 20.44
N ILE A 102 -20.42 1.67 20.52
CA ILE A 102 -19.36 2.47 21.13
C ILE A 102 -19.28 3.88 20.51
N GLY A 103 -19.43 4.89 21.37
CA GLY A 103 -19.49 6.29 20.99
C GLY A 103 -20.87 6.81 20.53
N ASN A 104 -21.91 5.94 20.55
CA ASN A 104 -23.31 6.28 20.25
C ASN A 104 -24.28 5.42 21.06
N GLU A 105 -23.99 5.25 22.37
CA GLU A 105 -24.73 4.40 23.29
C GLU A 105 -26.17 4.90 23.47
N ILE A 106 -27.12 3.95 23.53
CA ILE A 106 -28.51 4.25 23.92
C ILE A 106 -28.57 4.35 25.44
N ARG A 107 -28.99 5.49 25.97
CA ARG A 107 -29.04 5.71 27.40
C ARG A 107 -30.46 5.76 27.92
N LYS A 108 -30.68 5.16 29.10
CA LYS A 108 -31.90 5.27 29.86
C LYS A 108 -32.01 6.68 30.50
N LYS A 109 -33.18 7.00 31.09
CA LYS A 109 -33.40 8.28 31.76
C LYS A 109 -32.48 8.53 32.95
N ASP A 110 -31.96 7.48 33.58
CA ASP A 110 -31.02 7.53 34.69
C ASP A 110 -29.55 7.67 34.26
N GLY A 111 -29.28 7.75 32.93
CA GLY A 111 -27.95 7.87 32.34
C GLY A 111 -27.22 6.53 32.11
N SER A 112 -27.75 5.41 32.60
CA SER A 112 -27.20 4.08 32.34
C SER A 112 -27.43 3.64 30.88
N ILE A 113 -26.59 2.71 30.37
CA ILE A 113 -26.74 2.14 29.03
C ILE A 113 -27.96 1.23 28.97
N ASP A 114 -28.79 1.38 27.94
CA ASP A 114 -29.94 0.51 27.66
C ASP A 114 -29.52 -0.67 26.78
N TRP A 115 -28.90 -1.67 27.41
CA TRP A 115 -28.42 -2.87 26.74
C TRP A 115 -29.51 -3.64 25.97
N ASP A 116 -30.76 -3.61 26.44
CA ASP A 116 -31.83 -4.31 25.75
C ASP A 116 -32.23 -3.58 24.46
N ALA A 117 -32.23 -2.26 24.49
CA ALA A 117 -32.45 -1.46 23.28
C ALA A 117 -31.31 -1.65 22.27
N GLU A 118 -30.05 -1.62 22.73
CA GLU A 118 -28.90 -1.84 21.88
C GLU A 118 -28.88 -3.24 21.24
N ARG A 119 -29.16 -4.29 22.02
CA ARG A 119 -29.26 -5.66 21.50
C ARG A 119 -30.37 -5.81 20.47
N ARG A 120 -31.56 -5.20 20.70
CA ARG A 120 -32.66 -5.24 19.73
C ARG A 120 -32.22 -4.61 18.40
N LYS A 121 -31.68 -3.39 18.48
CA LYS A 121 -31.27 -2.65 17.27
C LYS A 121 -30.11 -3.35 16.55
N THR A 122 -29.13 -3.93 17.31
CA THR A 122 -28.05 -4.71 16.70
C THR A 122 -28.59 -5.91 15.94
N ARG A 123 -29.54 -6.65 16.48
CA ARG A 123 -30.18 -7.79 15.78
C ARG A 123 -30.84 -7.36 14.46
N GLU A 124 -31.50 -6.21 14.44
CA GLU A 124 -32.11 -5.66 13.22
C GLU A 124 -31.03 -5.33 12.18
N LEU A 125 -29.97 -4.64 12.58
CA LEU A 125 -28.85 -4.28 11.71
C LEU A 125 -28.15 -5.53 11.15
N LEU A 126 -27.89 -6.54 11.98
CA LEU A 126 -27.26 -7.78 11.53
C LEU A 126 -28.13 -8.55 10.53
N LYS A 127 -29.44 -8.59 10.73
CA LYS A 127 -30.38 -9.16 9.77
C LYS A 127 -30.34 -8.46 8.42
N MET A 128 -30.25 -7.12 8.41
CA MET A 128 -30.11 -6.35 7.16
C MET A 128 -28.83 -6.68 6.38
N LEU A 129 -27.81 -7.19 7.07
CA LEU A 129 -26.50 -7.53 6.51
C LEU A 129 -26.31 -9.05 6.32
N ASP A 130 -27.40 -9.83 6.42
CA ASP A 130 -27.40 -11.29 6.31
C ASP A 130 -26.44 -11.96 7.33
N ILE A 131 -26.27 -11.37 8.52
CA ILE A 131 -25.50 -11.93 9.64
C ILE A 131 -26.48 -12.56 10.62
N ASP A 132 -26.16 -13.79 11.08
CA ASP A 132 -26.98 -14.45 12.10
C ASP A 132 -27.00 -13.62 13.39
N PRO A 133 -28.17 -13.18 13.84
CA PRO A 133 -28.32 -12.40 15.07
C PRO A 133 -27.89 -13.13 16.34
N TYR A 134 -27.63 -14.42 16.29
CA TYR A 134 -27.14 -15.19 17.42
C TYR A 134 -25.76 -14.72 17.89
N PHE A 135 -24.94 -14.18 16.97
CA PHE A 135 -23.57 -13.75 17.26
C PHE A 135 -23.45 -12.40 17.99
N ILE A 136 -24.52 -11.72 18.36
CA ILE A 136 -24.47 -10.34 18.89
C ILE A 136 -23.58 -10.17 20.13
N ASP A 137 -23.49 -11.19 20.97
CA ASP A 137 -22.69 -11.19 22.20
C ASP A 137 -21.29 -11.80 22.00
N GLU A 138 -20.94 -12.26 20.78
CA GLU A 138 -19.62 -12.76 20.45
C GLU A 138 -18.59 -11.65 20.44
N SER A 139 -17.36 -11.98 20.89
CA SER A 139 -16.23 -11.07 20.85
C SER A 139 -15.83 -10.77 19.40
N MET A 140 -15.57 -9.51 19.07
CA MET A 140 -15.07 -9.13 17.74
C MET A 140 -13.75 -9.83 17.38
N GLY A 141 -12.93 -10.20 18.38
CA GLY A 141 -11.66 -10.88 18.15
C GLY A 141 -11.82 -12.25 17.48
N SER A 142 -12.89 -12.99 17.80
CA SER A 142 -13.17 -14.34 17.28
C SER A 142 -13.71 -14.38 15.85
N LEU A 143 -14.15 -13.24 15.30
CA LEU A 143 -14.79 -13.18 13.99
C LEU A 143 -13.78 -13.22 12.83
N SER A 144 -14.20 -13.78 11.69
CA SER A 144 -13.46 -13.63 10.44
C SER A 144 -13.35 -12.14 10.02
N THR A 145 -12.37 -11.85 9.18
CA THR A 145 -12.16 -10.48 8.70
C THR A 145 -13.38 -9.95 7.95
N GLY A 146 -14.02 -10.80 7.13
CA GLY A 146 -15.26 -10.43 6.43
C GLY A 146 -16.41 -10.11 7.36
N LEU A 147 -16.60 -10.88 8.43
CA LEU A 147 -17.63 -10.59 9.43
C LEU A 147 -17.33 -9.29 10.20
N LYS A 148 -16.07 -9.03 10.55
CA LYS A 148 -15.66 -7.74 11.15
C LYS A 148 -16.02 -6.56 10.27
N GLN A 149 -15.80 -6.69 8.95
CA GLN A 149 -16.17 -5.65 7.99
C GLN A 149 -17.68 -5.39 7.96
N LEU A 150 -18.47 -6.46 7.96
CA LEU A 150 -19.94 -6.33 8.00
C LEU A 150 -20.45 -5.72 9.31
N VAL A 151 -19.81 -6.00 10.44
CA VAL A 151 -20.15 -5.35 11.73
C VAL A 151 -19.80 -3.86 11.70
N LEU A 152 -18.71 -3.45 11.03
CA LEU A 152 -18.41 -2.02 10.83
C LEU A 152 -19.46 -1.33 9.95
N ILE A 153 -20.03 -2.03 8.96
CA ILE A 153 -21.18 -1.51 8.20
C ILE A 153 -22.40 -1.38 9.11
N ALA A 154 -22.68 -2.37 9.98
CA ALA A 154 -23.75 -2.27 10.98
C ALA A 154 -23.57 -1.06 11.88
N LYS A 155 -22.33 -0.81 12.36
CA LYS A 155 -21.97 0.39 13.11
C LYS A 155 -22.25 1.67 12.32
N ALA A 156 -21.87 1.73 11.05
CA ALA A 156 -22.13 2.88 10.19
C ALA A 156 -23.64 3.15 10.02
N LEU A 157 -24.43 2.09 9.82
CA LEU A 157 -25.88 2.19 9.73
C LEU A 157 -26.51 2.67 11.05
N ASN A 158 -25.90 2.33 12.20
CA ASN A 158 -26.35 2.81 13.51
C ASN A 158 -26.22 4.34 13.67
N TYR A 159 -25.31 4.98 12.94
CA TYR A 159 -25.20 6.45 12.85
C TYR A 159 -26.22 7.07 11.86
N ASN A 160 -27.22 6.33 11.39
CA ASN A 160 -28.18 6.76 10.37
C ASN A 160 -27.48 7.28 9.10
N ALA A 161 -26.44 6.58 8.66
CA ALA A 161 -25.65 6.95 7.51
C ALA A 161 -26.53 7.20 6.27
N ARG A 162 -26.26 8.30 5.58
CA ARG A 162 -26.81 8.67 4.27
C ARG A 162 -25.76 8.55 3.18
N VAL A 163 -24.49 8.71 3.59
CA VAL A 163 -23.31 8.55 2.75
C VAL A 163 -22.38 7.55 3.41
N LEU A 164 -22.12 6.44 2.71
CA LEU A 164 -21.12 5.45 3.10
C LEU A 164 -19.90 5.55 2.20
N ILE A 165 -18.72 5.50 2.81
CA ILE A 165 -17.44 5.53 2.11
C ILE A 165 -16.74 4.21 2.39
N PHE A 166 -16.44 3.45 1.34
CA PHE A 166 -15.65 2.23 1.41
C PHE A 166 -14.26 2.48 0.86
N ASP A 167 -13.23 2.31 1.69
CA ASP A 167 -11.82 2.48 1.31
C ASP A 167 -11.17 1.09 1.18
N GLU A 168 -11.07 0.58 -0.06
CA GLU A 168 -10.54 -0.75 -0.43
C GLU A 168 -11.14 -1.92 0.39
N PRO A 169 -12.46 -2.06 0.49
CA PRO A 169 -13.09 -2.97 1.44
C PRO A 169 -12.85 -4.46 1.13
N THR A 170 -12.47 -4.79 -0.10
CA THR A 170 -12.26 -6.18 -0.58
C THR A 170 -10.80 -6.64 -0.51
N ALA A 171 -9.85 -5.75 -0.18
CA ALA A 171 -8.42 -6.06 -0.22
C ALA A 171 -8.00 -7.26 0.65
N ILE A 172 -8.77 -7.54 1.71
CA ILE A 172 -8.49 -8.60 2.70
C ILE A 172 -9.59 -9.67 2.75
N LEU A 173 -10.54 -9.62 1.80
CA LEU A 173 -11.69 -10.53 1.74
C LEU A 173 -11.43 -11.66 0.72
N THR A 174 -12.02 -12.83 1.00
CA THR A 174 -12.15 -13.90 0.03
C THR A 174 -13.17 -13.49 -1.05
N GLU A 175 -13.12 -14.14 -2.22
CA GLU A 175 -14.05 -13.88 -3.33
C GLU A 175 -15.52 -14.00 -2.89
N HIS A 176 -15.84 -15.05 -2.14
CA HIS A 176 -17.19 -15.26 -1.60
C HIS A 176 -17.63 -14.15 -0.61
N GLU A 177 -16.71 -13.65 0.22
CA GLU A 177 -16.99 -12.53 1.13
C GLU A 177 -17.18 -11.21 0.36
N ALA A 178 -16.41 -11.00 -0.72
CA ALA A 178 -16.55 -9.84 -1.60
C ALA A 178 -17.91 -9.83 -2.32
N GLU A 179 -18.34 -10.96 -2.90
CA GLU A 179 -19.67 -11.11 -3.51
C GLU A 179 -20.79 -10.80 -2.52
N ARG A 180 -20.64 -11.26 -1.27
CA ARG A 180 -21.61 -10.95 -0.20
C ARG A 180 -21.66 -9.45 0.09
N LEU A 181 -20.51 -8.79 0.18
CA LEU A 181 -20.41 -7.35 0.35
C LEU A 181 -21.08 -6.60 -0.81
N PHE A 182 -20.88 -7.03 -2.06
CA PHE A 182 -21.50 -6.40 -3.24
C PHE A 182 -23.02 -6.51 -3.21
N ARG A 183 -23.58 -7.65 -2.79
CA ARG A 183 -25.03 -7.76 -2.60
C ARG A 183 -25.56 -6.77 -1.56
N ILE A 184 -24.83 -6.58 -0.47
CA ILE A 184 -25.17 -5.62 0.58
C ILE A 184 -25.09 -4.19 0.03
N ILE A 185 -24.04 -3.83 -0.67
CA ILE A 185 -23.86 -2.51 -1.30
C ILE A 185 -25.03 -2.20 -2.25
N ARG A 186 -25.44 -3.14 -3.11
CA ARG A 186 -26.59 -2.98 -4.01
C ARG A 186 -27.88 -2.71 -3.23
N ARG A 187 -28.15 -3.47 -2.16
CA ARG A 187 -29.33 -3.27 -1.30
C ARG A 187 -29.30 -1.89 -0.60
N LEU A 188 -28.16 -1.45 -0.11
CA LEU A 188 -28.02 -0.13 0.52
C LEU A 188 -28.25 1.01 -0.49
N LYS A 189 -27.71 0.87 -1.70
CA LYS A 189 -27.96 1.78 -2.82
C LYS A 189 -29.46 1.86 -3.16
N GLU A 190 -30.14 0.72 -3.30
CA GLU A 190 -31.59 0.65 -3.57
C GLU A 190 -32.43 1.35 -2.50
N ASN A 191 -31.93 1.37 -1.25
CA ASN A 191 -32.55 2.11 -0.15
C ASN A 191 -32.20 3.61 -0.14
N GLY A 192 -31.62 4.14 -1.23
CA GLY A 192 -31.32 5.57 -1.42
C GLY A 192 -30.02 6.06 -0.78
N MET A 193 -29.16 5.16 -0.30
CA MET A 193 -27.85 5.52 0.25
C MET A 193 -26.88 5.93 -0.86
N GLY A 194 -26.15 7.05 -0.69
CA GLY A 194 -25.05 7.41 -1.54
C GLY A 194 -23.77 6.69 -1.08
N ILE A 195 -23.06 6.05 -2.00
CA ILE A 195 -21.90 5.22 -1.68
C ILE A 195 -20.69 5.70 -2.48
N ILE A 196 -19.61 6.05 -1.76
CA ILE A 196 -18.29 6.27 -2.37
C ILE A 196 -17.50 4.97 -2.23
N TYR A 197 -17.07 4.42 -3.36
CA TYR A 197 -16.35 3.15 -3.39
C TYR A 197 -14.94 3.34 -3.94
N ILE A 198 -13.93 3.11 -3.11
CA ILE A 198 -12.53 3.18 -3.53
C ILE A 198 -12.04 1.75 -3.73
N SER A 199 -11.56 1.47 -4.93
CA SER A 199 -10.88 0.22 -5.26
C SER A 199 -9.85 0.47 -6.36
N HIS A 200 -8.81 -0.34 -6.37
CA HIS A 200 -7.87 -0.43 -7.48
C HIS A 200 -8.21 -1.59 -8.43
N ARG A 201 -9.21 -2.42 -8.09
CA ARG A 201 -9.71 -3.53 -8.91
C ARG A 201 -10.83 -3.02 -9.82
N ILE A 202 -10.50 -2.83 -11.10
CA ILE A 202 -11.45 -2.23 -12.07
C ILE A 202 -12.65 -3.16 -12.31
N GLU A 203 -12.46 -4.48 -12.21
CA GLU A 203 -13.51 -5.49 -12.32
C GLU A 203 -14.62 -5.25 -11.30
N GLU A 204 -14.27 -4.95 -10.05
CA GLU A 204 -15.24 -4.64 -9.00
C GLU A 204 -16.08 -3.42 -9.34
N LEU A 205 -15.45 -2.40 -9.95
CA LEU A 205 -16.15 -1.17 -10.32
C LEU A 205 -17.18 -1.41 -11.40
N GLN A 206 -16.86 -2.25 -12.39
CA GLN A 206 -17.80 -2.63 -13.45
C GLN A 206 -19.00 -3.40 -12.90
N GLU A 207 -18.84 -4.08 -11.78
CA GLU A 207 -19.91 -4.86 -11.15
C GLU A 207 -20.87 -4.01 -10.31
N ILE A 208 -20.36 -2.99 -9.59
CA ILE A 208 -21.18 -2.29 -8.58
C ILE A 208 -21.33 -0.79 -8.80
N ALA A 209 -20.44 -0.13 -9.53
CA ALA A 209 -20.46 1.32 -9.67
C ALA A 209 -21.42 1.81 -10.76
N ASP A 210 -21.99 3.00 -10.56
CA ASP A 210 -22.76 3.74 -11.58
C ASP A 210 -21.87 4.73 -12.33
N ARG A 211 -21.00 5.40 -11.57
CA ARG A 211 -20.05 6.39 -12.09
C ARG A 211 -18.66 6.13 -11.50
N VAL A 212 -17.65 6.60 -12.21
CA VAL A 212 -16.26 6.56 -11.78
C VAL A 212 -15.60 7.91 -11.97
N THR A 213 -14.96 8.40 -10.92
CA THR A 213 -14.06 9.57 -10.98
C THR A 213 -12.62 9.10 -10.89
N VAL A 214 -11.79 9.57 -11.81
CA VAL A 214 -10.38 9.23 -11.86
C VAL A 214 -9.55 10.37 -11.28
N PHE A 215 -8.77 10.08 -10.22
CA PHE A 215 -7.79 11.02 -9.66
C PHE A 215 -6.38 10.65 -10.11
N ARG A 216 -5.58 11.70 -10.38
CA ARG A 216 -4.15 11.58 -10.66
C ARG A 216 -3.42 12.84 -10.19
N ASP A 217 -2.32 12.67 -9.46
CA ASP A 217 -1.45 13.76 -8.98
C ASP A 217 -2.19 14.88 -8.23
N GLY A 218 -3.28 14.52 -7.53
CA GLY A 218 -4.11 15.46 -6.80
C GLY A 218 -5.12 16.22 -7.65
N GLU A 219 -5.36 15.82 -8.89
CA GLU A 219 -6.31 16.42 -9.82
C GLU A 219 -7.40 15.44 -10.24
N ASN A 220 -8.59 15.95 -10.62
CA ASN A 220 -9.66 15.15 -11.20
C ASN A 220 -9.47 15.06 -12.72
N MET A 221 -9.18 13.87 -13.24
CA MET A 221 -8.97 13.58 -14.66
C MET A 221 -10.26 13.37 -15.45
N GLY A 222 -11.39 13.29 -14.77
CA GLY A 222 -12.71 13.13 -15.35
C GLY A 222 -13.60 12.22 -14.52
N THR A 223 -14.91 12.44 -14.72
CA THR A 223 -15.97 11.62 -14.11
C THR A 223 -16.81 11.04 -15.25
N PHE A 224 -17.03 9.73 -15.23
CA PHE A 224 -17.67 8.99 -16.30
C PHE A 224 -18.77 8.08 -15.74
N ARG A 225 -19.78 7.79 -16.54
CA ARG A 225 -20.66 6.66 -16.27
C ARG A 225 -19.88 5.37 -16.55
N ILE A 226 -20.07 4.37 -15.68
CA ILE A 226 -19.30 3.11 -15.81
C ILE A 226 -19.65 2.35 -17.09
N ASP A 227 -20.89 2.47 -17.55
CA ASP A 227 -21.39 1.86 -18.80
C ASP A 227 -20.88 2.57 -20.07
N GLN A 228 -20.24 3.74 -19.95
CA GLN A 228 -19.78 4.58 -21.07
C GLN A 228 -18.25 4.70 -21.13
N VAL A 229 -17.52 4.08 -20.20
CA VAL A 229 -16.07 4.14 -20.14
C VAL A 229 -15.48 2.74 -20.15
N THR A 230 -14.46 2.53 -21.00
CA THR A 230 -13.76 1.24 -21.05
C THR A 230 -12.71 1.14 -19.92
N LYS A 231 -12.36 -0.10 -19.57
CA LYS A 231 -11.30 -0.40 -18.60
C LYS A 231 -9.99 0.27 -19.00
N GLU A 232 -9.62 0.17 -20.28
CA GLU A 232 -8.40 0.75 -20.85
C GLU A 232 -8.39 2.28 -20.71
N LYS A 233 -9.56 2.93 -20.89
CA LYS A 233 -9.68 4.38 -20.73
C LYS A 233 -9.51 4.82 -19.28
N ILE A 234 -10.05 4.08 -18.32
CA ILE A 234 -9.82 4.34 -16.88
C ILE A 234 -8.33 4.20 -16.58
N ILE A 235 -7.69 3.13 -17.05
CA ILE A 235 -6.25 2.86 -16.89
C ILE A 235 -5.42 3.99 -17.51
N GLU A 236 -5.72 4.42 -18.73
CA GLU A 236 -5.04 5.54 -19.41
C GLU A 236 -5.12 6.82 -18.58
N LEU A 237 -6.29 7.14 -18.04
CA LEU A 237 -6.50 8.34 -17.22
C LEU A 237 -5.76 8.26 -15.88
N MET A 238 -5.71 7.08 -15.26
CA MET A 238 -4.95 6.84 -14.03
C MET A 238 -3.45 6.98 -14.26
N ALA A 239 -2.92 6.32 -15.29
CA ALA A 239 -1.49 6.30 -15.58
C ALA A 239 -0.97 7.61 -16.20
N GLY A 240 -1.82 8.32 -16.94
CA GLY A 240 -1.46 9.54 -17.66
C GLY A 240 -0.53 9.32 -18.85
N LYS A 241 -0.45 10.33 -19.68
CA LYS A 241 0.57 10.42 -20.77
C LYS A 241 1.92 10.95 -20.24
N THR A 242 2.19 10.84 -18.95
CA THR A 242 3.43 11.37 -18.40
C THR A 242 4.58 10.58 -19.02
N LEU A 243 5.34 11.23 -19.86
CA LEU A 243 6.72 10.86 -20.16
C LEU A 243 7.45 10.95 -18.82
N VAL A 244 7.45 9.87 -18.07
CA VAL A 244 8.31 9.75 -16.89
C VAL A 244 9.72 9.77 -17.45
N GLU A 245 10.43 10.89 -17.29
CA GLU A 245 11.82 10.96 -17.70
C GLU A 245 12.59 9.87 -16.97
N LYS A 246 13.04 8.88 -17.72
CA LYS A 246 13.86 7.79 -17.22
C LYS A 246 15.21 8.35 -16.81
N ILE A 247 15.71 7.93 -15.66
CA ILE A 247 17.09 8.25 -15.31
C ILE A 247 18.00 7.40 -16.21
N GLU A 248 18.79 8.05 -17.06
CA GLU A 248 19.77 7.36 -17.87
C GLU A 248 20.95 6.93 -17.01
N LYS A 249 21.21 5.63 -16.99
CA LYS A 249 22.41 5.08 -16.40
C LYS A 249 23.61 5.33 -17.33
N LYS A 250 24.71 5.74 -16.75
CA LYS A 250 25.99 5.89 -17.46
C LYS A 250 26.61 4.53 -17.78
N ILE A 251 26.38 3.54 -16.92
CA ILE A 251 26.90 2.18 -17.06
C ILE A 251 25.72 1.24 -17.27
N GLN A 252 25.70 0.55 -18.42
CA GLN A 252 24.65 -0.41 -18.74
C GLN A 252 24.87 -1.74 -18.00
N PRO A 253 23.79 -2.50 -17.71
CA PRO A 253 23.90 -3.84 -17.12
C PRO A 253 24.72 -4.80 -17.99
N ASP A 254 25.44 -5.71 -17.34
CA ASP A 254 26.10 -6.82 -18.01
C ASP A 254 25.13 -8.00 -18.15
N TYR A 255 24.47 -8.10 -19.30
CA TYR A 255 23.47 -9.14 -19.58
C TYR A 255 24.08 -10.52 -19.88
N GLU A 256 25.41 -10.65 -19.92
CA GLU A 256 26.09 -11.95 -20.04
C GLU A 256 26.26 -12.63 -18.68
N THR A 257 26.34 -11.83 -17.60
CA THR A 257 26.60 -12.34 -16.25
C THR A 257 25.31 -12.40 -15.42
N VAL A 258 24.79 -13.62 -15.25
CA VAL A 258 23.64 -13.90 -14.37
C VAL A 258 24.10 -13.99 -12.91
N VAL A 259 23.62 -13.11 -12.04
CA VAL A 259 23.95 -13.08 -10.60
C VAL A 259 22.94 -13.83 -9.76
N LEU A 260 21.65 -13.84 -10.17
CA LEU A 260 20.57 -14.60 -9.54
C LEU A 260 19.71 -15.25 -10.60
N GLU A 261 19.39 -16.52 -10.44
CA GLU A 261 18.39 -17.22 -11.25
C GLU A 261 17.42 -17.94 -10.32
N VAL A 262 16.15 -17.69 -10.52
CA VAL A 262 15.03 -18.32 -9.81
C VAL A 262 14.29 -19.20 -10.81
N ARG A 263 14.02 -20.46 -10.46
CA ARG A 263 13.35 -21.43 -11.32
C ARG A 263 12.16 -22.05 -10.62
N ASN A 264 10.97 -21.91 -11.21
CA ASN A 264 9.71 -22.54 -10.82
C ASN A 264 9.40 -22.42 -9.31
N LEU A 265 9.76 -21.26 -8.70
CA LEU A 265 9.58 -21.03 -7.29
C LEU A 265 8.09 -20.96 -6.98
N THR A 266 7.64 -21.78 -6.01
CA THR A 266 6.22 -21.90 -5.67
C THR A 266 6.03 -21.95 -4.16
N LYS A 267 5.03 -21.20 -3.67
CA LYS A 267 4.52 -21.28 -2.31
C LYS A 267 3.02 -21.26 -2.33
N LYS A 268 2.39 -22.36 -1.97
CA LYS A 268 0.93 -22.52 -1.99
C LYS A 268 0.22 -21.40 -1.22
N GLY A 269 -0.73 -20.76 -1.88
CA GLY A 269 -1.52 -19.65 -1.34
C GLY A 269 -0.85 -18.27 -1.39
N LEU A 270 0.40 -18.17 -1.90
CA LEU A 270 1.12 -16.90 -2.04
C LEU A 270 1.56 -16.63 -3.47
N TYR A 271 2.24 -17.58 -4.13
CA TYR A 271 2.68 -17.45 -5.52
C TYR A 271 2.98 -18.82 -6.16
N GLU A 272 2.95 -18.87 -7.48
CA GLU A 272 3.09 -20.10 -8.25
C GLU A 272 3.97 -19.91 -9.49
N ASP A 273 4.91 -20.85 -9.70
CA ASP A 273 5.76 -20.96 -10.91
C ASP A 273 6.55 -19.69 -11.27
N ILE A 274 7.16 -19.06 -10.27
CA ILE A 274 7.95 -17.85 -10.46
C ILE A 274 9.33 -18.21 -10.95
N SER A 275 9.68 -17.74 -12.17
CA SER A 275 10.99 -17.96 -12.78
C SER A 275 11.50 -16.66 -13.38
N PHE A 276 12.77 -16.27 -13.08
CA PHE A 276 13.40 -15.09 -13.66
C PHE A 276 14.92 -15.12 -13.45
N LYS A 277 15.61 -14.19 -14.14
CA LYS A 277 17.05 -13.94 -13.98
C LYS A 277 17.30 -12.47 -13.67
N LEU A 278 18.29 -12.22 -12.82
CA LEU A 278 18.84 -10.91 -12.54
C LEU A 278 20.29 -10.88 -13.03
N TYR A 279 20.64 -9.83 -13.74
CA TYR A 279 21.97 -9.66 -14.34
C TYR A 279 22.82 -8.67 -13.53
N LYS A 280 24.13 -8.72 -13.73
CA LYS A 280 25.08 -7.87 -13.00
C LYS A 280 24.85 -6.39 -13.30
N GLY A 281 24.68 -5.57 -12.24
CA GLY A 281 24.44 -4.12 -12.35
C GLY A 281 23.06 -3.76 -12.88
N GLU A 282 22.14 -4.75 -13.01
CA GLU A 282 20.76 -4.51 -13.45
C GLU A 282 19.89 -3.97 -12.31
N ILE A 283 18.92 -3.11 -12.65
CA ILE A 283 17.75 -2.81 -11.83
C ILE A 283 16.56 -3.54 -12.45
N LEU A 284 16.18 -4.68 -11.89
CA LEU A 284 15.00 -5.45 -12.29
C LEU A 284 13.80 -4.99 -11.47
N GLY A 285 12.83 -4.35 -12.13
CA GLY A 285 11.59 -3.90 -11.52
C GLY A 285 10.58 -5.04 -11.33
N PHE A 286 9.96 -5.12 -10.16
CA PHE A 286 8.79 -5.94 -9.90
C PHE A 286 7.59 -5.03 -9.64
N SER A 287 6.63 -5.05 -10.57
CA SER A 287 5.37 -4.28 -10.51
C SER A 287 4.17 -5.19 -10.31
N GLY A 288 3.04 -4.63 -9.96
CA GLY A 288 1.77 -5.32 -9.75
C GLY A 288 0.95 -4.64 -8.65
N LEU A 289 -0.29 -5.04 -8.48
CA LEU A 289 -1.16 -4.52 -7.44
C LEU A 289 -0.74 -5.00 -6.04
N VAL A 290 -1.24 -4.35 -5.00
CA VAL A 290 -1.06 -4.79 -3.61
C VAL A 290 -1.63 -6.20 -3.47
N GLY A 291 -0.89 -7.11 -2.81
CA GLY A 291 -1.30 -8.51 -2.67
C GLY A 291 -1.00 -9.41 -3.88
N SER A 292 -0.28 -8.91 -4.90
CA SER A 292 0.09 -9.72 -6.06
C SER A 292 1.18 -10.77 -5.81
N GLY A 293 1.73 -10.88 -4.60
CA GLY A 293 2.74 -11.89 -4.23
C GLY A 293 4.21 -11.44 -4.41
N ARG A 294 4.47 -10.18 -4.81
CA ARG A 294 5.83 -9.67 -5.06
C ARG A 294 6.74 -9.74 -3.83
N SER A 295 6.30 -9.17 -2.72
CA SER A 295 7.06 -9.14 -1.47
C SER A 295 7.32 -10.53 -0.92
N GLU A 296 6.36 -11.44 -1.04
CA GLU A 296 6.48 -12.83 -0.61
C GLU A 296 7.54 -13.60 -1.40
N VAL A 297 7.66 -13.35 -2.71
CA VAL A 297 8.76 -13.88 -3.55
C VAL A 297 10.10 -13.36 -3.05
N MET A 298 10.23 -12.06 -2.77
CA MET A 298 11.46 -11.45 -2.27
C MET A 298 11.83 -11.96 -0.87
N GLN A 299 10.86 -12.09 0.01
CA GLN A 299 11.03 -12.69 1.34
C GLN A 299 11.50 -14.15 1.25
N THR A 300 11.03 -14.90 0.25
CA THR A 300 11.49 -16.26 0.00
C THR A 300 12.95 -16.28 -0.46
N ILE A 301 13.34 -15.42 -1.39
CA ILE A 301 14.74 -15.31 -1.85
C ILE A 301 15.65 -14.89 -0.71
N PHE A 302 15.17 -14.09 0.24
CA PHE A 302 15.93 -13.70 1.42
C PHE A 302 15.88 -14.73 2.57
N GLY A 303 15.10 -15.81 2.43
CA GLY A 303 15.01 -16.91 3.41
C GLY A 303 14.10 -16.64 4.60
N LEU A 304 13.17 -15.68 4.51
CA LEU A 304 12.11 -15.43 5.49
C LEU A 304 10.92 -16.38 5.32
N ILE A 305 10.64 -16.78 4.09
CA ILE A 305 9.60 -17.73 3.74
C ILE A 305 10.26 -18.95 3.09
N LYS A 306 9.89 -20.15 3.53
CA LYS A 306 10.36 -21.40 2.91
C LYS A 306 9.46 -21.74 1.73
N PRO A 307 9.99 -21.90 0.50
CA PRO A 307 9.20 -22.33 -0.65
C PRO A 307 8.76 -23.79 -0.52
N ASP A 308 7.69 -24.16 -1.22
CA ASP A 308 7.24 -25.56 -1.30
C ASP A 308 7.97 -26.30 -2.43
N SER A 309 8.34 -25.59 -3.51
CA SER A 309 9.15 -26.11 -4.61
C SER A 309 9.90 -24.99 -5.34
N GLY A 310 10.78 -25.37 -6.26
CA GLY A 310 11.60 -24.47 -7.05
C GLY A 310 13.05 -24.42 -6.60
N GLU A 311 13.86 -23.67 -7.34
CA GLU A 311 15.30 -23.61 -7.13
C GLU A 311 15.81 -22.19 -7.26
N ILE A 312 16.82 -21.85 -6.44
CA ILE A 312 17.51 -20.57 -6.48
C ILE A 312 18.99 -20.83 -6.79
N PHE A 313 19.52 -20.10 -7.76
CA PHE A 313 20.92 -20.16 -8.15
C PHE A 313 21.55 -18.76 -7.98
N ILE A 314 22.73 -18.72 -7.40
CA ILE A 314 23.53 -17.49 -7.25
C ILE A 314 24.86 -17.74 -7.96
N GLU A 315 25.21 -16.86 -8.92
CA GLU A 315 26.39 -17.00 -9.75
C GLU A 315 26.52 -18.42 -10.35
N GLY A 316 25.41 -18.99 -10.82
CA GLY A 316 25.33 -20.33 -11.43
C GLY A 316 25.36 -21.51 -10.46
N ARG A 317 25.48 -21.27 -9.15
CA ARG A 317 25.47 -22.33 -8.13
C ARG A 317 24.11 -22.44 -7.47
N LYS A 318 23.58 -23.65 -7.38
CA LYS A 318 22.33 -23.91 -6.65
C LYS A 318 22.56 -23.66 -5.17
N CYS A 319 21.68 -22.83 -4.58
CA CYS A 319 21.74 -22.43 -3.18
C CYS A 319 20.48 -22.86 -2.43
N LEU A 320 20.69 -23.36 -1.21
CA LEU A 320 19.61 -23.58 -0.26
C LEU A 320 19.59 -22.40 0.72
N ILE A 321 18.59 -21.54 0.60
CA ILE A 321 18.43 -20.36 1.46
C ILE A 321 17.25 -20.64 2.41
N ASP A 322 17.58 -21.01 3.62
CA ASP A 322 16.62 -21.40 4.67
C ASP A 322 16.44 -20.35 5.77
N ASN A 323 17.28 -19.31 5.77
CA ASN A 323 17.23 -18.20 6.71
C ASN A 323 17.97 -16.95 6.17
N PRO A 324 17.71 -15.74 6.72
CA PRO A 324 18.36 -14.49 6.30
C PRO A 324 19.91 -14.49 6.42
N ASN A 325 20.46 -15.17 7.44
CA ASN A 325 21.91 -15.25 7.61
C ASN A 325 22.57 -15.99 6.44
N THR A 326 21.91 -17.05 5.94
CA THR A 326 22.36 -17.76 4.74
C THR A 326 22.28 -16.87 3.51
N ALA A 327 21.20 -16.10 3.32
CA ALA A 327 21.07 -15.15 2.23
C ALA A 327 22.20 -14.08 2.26
N MET A 328 22.45 -13.50 3.43
CA MET A 328 23.55 -12.52 3.61
C MET A 328 24.93 -13.09 3.29
N LYS A 329 25.22 -14.36 3.62
CA LYS A 329 26.49 -15.03 3.25
C LYS A 329 26.64 -15.17 1.72
N TYR A 330 25.55 -15.28 0.98
CA TYR A 330 25.54 -15.25 -0.49
C TYR A 330 25.57 -13.83 -1.07
N GLY A 331 25.64 -12.79 -0.23
CA GLY A 331 25.69 -11.40 -0.65
C GLY A 331 24.33 -10.83 -1.02
N ILE A 332 23.23 -11.37 -0.49
CA ILE A 332 21.88 -10.81 -0.67
C ILE A 332 21.54 -9.94 0.53
N ALA A 333 21.03 -8.74 0.27
CA ALA A 333 20.43 -7.85 1.26
C ALA A 333 18.96 -7.56 0.90
N TYR A 334 18.12 -7.36 1.91
CA TYR A 334 16.68 -7.12 1.74
C TYR A 334 16.20 -5.95 2.59
N LEU A 335 15.79 -4.88 1.93
CA LEU A 335 15.14 -3.73 2.54
C LEU A 335 13.62 -3.97 2.51
N PRO A 336 12.98 -4.21 3.68
CA PRO A 336 11.56 -4.52 3.74
C PRO A 336 10.66 -3.29 3.60
N GLU A 337 9.41 -3.52 3.16
CA GLU A 337 8.37 -2.51 3.05
C GLU A 337 8.07 -1.82 4.39
N ASP A 338 7.87 -2.61 5.47
CA ASP A 338 7.63 -2.09 6.81
C ASP A 338 8.94 -1.77 7.52
N ARG A 339 9.45 -0.55 7.28
CA ARG A 339 10.67 -0.08 7.92
C ARG A 339 10.60 -0.05 9.44
N GLY A 340 9.38 0.09 9.98
CA GLY A 340 9.17 0.32 11.40
C GLY A 340 9.16 -0.93 12.25
N ASN A 341 8.55 -2.00 11.77
CA ASN A 341 8.41 -3.25 12.50
C ASN A 341 9.42 -4.31 12.05
N GLN A 342 9.83 -4.27 10.78
CA GLN A 342 10.74 -5.26 10.18
C GLN A 342 12.14 -4.70 9.90
N GLY A 343 12.23 -3.40 9.64
CA GLY A 343 13.47 -2.79 9.15
C GLY A 343 14.40 -2.25 10.22
N LEU A 344 13.89 -1.51 11.20
CA LEU A 344 14.69 -0.70 12.13
C LEU A 344 14.37 -0.98 13.60
N PHE A 345 15.39 -1.00 14.42
CA PHE A 345 15.25 -0.96 15.88
C PHE A 345 15.05 0.49 16.32
N ARG A 346 13.81 0.92 16.41
CA ARG A 346 13.40 2.33 16.60
C ARG A 346 13.96 3.00 17.85
N ARG A 347 14.24 2.23 18.91
CA ARG A 347 14.78 2.71 20.19
C ARG A 347 16.31 2.73 20.24
N LEU A 348 16.97 2.25 19.19
CA LEU A 348 18.43 2.23 19.10
C LEU A 348 18.92 3.38 18.20
N SER A 349 20.24 3.68 18.30
CA SER A 349 20.87 4.75 17.54
C SER A 349 21.04 4.40 16.05
N ILE A 350 21.33 5.40 15.22
CA ILE A 350 21.73 5.26 13.83
C ILE A 350 22.92 4.30 13.73
N LYS A 351 23.95 4.49 14.57
CA LYS A 351 25.14 3.64 14.61
C LYS A 351 24.78 2.16 14.74
N VAL A 352 24.03 1.82 15.78
CA VAL A 352 23.66 0.43 16.06
C VAL A 352 22.80 -0.15 14.92
N ASN A 353 21.82 0.61 14.42
CA ASN A 353 20.99 0.15 13.30
C ASN A 353 21.81 -0.12 12.05
N THR A 354 22.80 0.72 11.73
CA THR A 354 23.65 0.55 10.55
C THR A 354 24.53 -0.70 10.67
N THR A 355 25.03 -1.01 11.88
CA THR A 355 26.09 -2.02 12.05
C THR A 355 25.58 -3.37 12.53
N ILE A 356 24.34 -3.46 13.01
CA ILE A 356 23.79 -4.71 13.58
C ILE A 356 23.86 -5.93 12.64
N PRO A 357 23.64 -5.82 11.30
CA PRO A 357 23.75 -7.00 10.42
C PRO A 357 25.16 -7.54 10.29
N ILE A 358 26.17 -6.71 10.60
CA ILE A 358 27.59 -7.06 10.49
C ILE A 358 28.27 -7.19 11.86
N ILE A 359 27.48 -7.30 12.94
CA ILE A 359 28.00 -7.31 14.31
C ILE A 359 29.03 -8.41 14.54
N ASP A 360 28.86 -9.58 13.89
CA ASP A 360 29.79 -10.69 14.01
C ASP A 360 31.18 -10.37 13.41
N TYR A 361 31.24 -9.53 12.37
CA TYR A 361 32.50 -9.04 11.78
C TYR A 361 33.17 -7.94 12.59
N LEU A 362 32.45 -7.36 13.56
CA LEU A 362 32.95 -6.32 14.46
C LEU A 362 33.40 -6.86 15.81
N LYS A 363 33.26 -8.16 16.06
CA LYS A 363 33.72 -8.78 17.30
C LYS A 363 35.23 -8.86 17.35
N ARG A 364 35.80 -8.43 18.48
CA ARG A 364 37.21 -8.66 18.85
C ARG A 364 37.37 -10.04 19.50
N ILE A 365 38.63 -10.46 19.75
CA ILE A 365 38.95 -11.62 20.59
C ILE A 365 38.25 -11.41 21.93
N PHE A 366 37.51 -12.40 22.43
CA PHE A 366 36.63 -12.36 23.61
C PHE A 366 35.22 -11.80 23.37
N GLY A 367 34.77 -11.59 22.13
CA GLY A 367 33.37 -11.28 21.80
C GLY A 367 32.93 -9.81 21.98
N ALA A 368 33.83 -8.93 22.46
CA ALA A 368 33.53 -7.49 22.55
C ALA A 368 33.45 -6.83 21.18
N VAL A 369 32.49 -5.91 20.98
CA VAL A 369 32.40 -5.16 19.74
C VAL A 369 33.50 -4.13 19.64
N ASP A 370 34.17 -4.07 18.48
CA ASP A 370 35.13 -3.03 18.14
C ASP A 370 34.43 -1.69 17.88
N LYS A 371 34.35 -0.87 18.94
CA LYS A 371 33.64 0.41 18.91
C LYS A 371 34.21 1.41 17.90
N GLU A 372 35.52 1.42 17.70
CA GLU A 372 36.15 2.34 16.75
C GLU A 372 35.80 1.97 15.31
N ARG A 373 35.83 0.68 14.98
CA ARG A 373 35.47 0.17 13.68
C ARG A 373 33.95 0.34 13.44
N GLU A 374 33.13 0.07 14.44
CA GLU A 374 31.68 0.32 14.41
C GLU A 374 31.37 1.77 14.09
N GLU A 375 31.99 2.70 14.83
CA GLU A 375 31.81 4.13 14.65
C GLU A 375 32.27 4.60 13.27
N LYS A 376 33.41 4.10 12.78
CA LYS A 376 33.93 4.42 11.45
C LYS A 376 32.97 4.04 10.36
N ILE A 377 32.43 2.81 10.37
CA ILE A 377 31.46 2.34 9.37
C ILE A 377 30.17 3.16 9.45
N ALA A 378 29.64 3.39 10.64
CA ALA A 378 28.44 4.18 10.80
C ALA A 378 28.60 5.61 10.27
N LYS A 379 29.72 6.27 10.55
CA LYS A 379 30.04 7.62 10.04
C LYS A 379 30.15 7.64 8.51
N GLU A 380 30.77 6.61 7.91
CA GLU A 380 30.89 6.49 6.45
C GLU A 380 29.51 6.50 5.77
N TYR A 381 28.60 5.62 6.20
CA TYR A 381 27.25 5.57 5.62
C TYR A 381 26.39 6.76 6.00
N PHE A 382 26.57 7.33 7.18
CA PHE A 382 25.91 8.57 7.61
C PHE A 382 26.21 9.73 6.64
N GLN A 383 27.47 9.87 6.25
CA GLN A 383 27.93 10.90 5.30
C GLN A 383 27.52 10.54 3.86
N LYS A 384 27.77 9.30 3.42
CA LYS A 384 27.49 8.83 2.06
C LYS A 384 26.02 9.02 1.68
N LEU A 385 25.09 8.69 2.59
CA LEU A 385 23.63 8.84 2.36
C LEU A 385 23.08 10.19 2.82
N GLN A 386 23.93 11.10 3.27
CA GLN A 386 23.54 12.44 3.72
C GLN A 386 22.38 12.39 4.74
N ILE A 387 22.52 11.56 5.78
CA ILE A 387 21.52 11.42 6.83
C ILE A 387 21.49 12.70 7.66
N LYS A 388 20.33 13.35 7.74
CA LYS A 388 20.15 14.58 8.50
C LYS A 388 19.80 14.26 9.95
N ALA A 389 20.80 14.28 10.82
CA ALA A 389 20.70 14.09 12.26
C ALA A 389 21.86 14.80 12.99
N PRO A 390 21.73 15.15 14.28
CA PRO A 390 22.82 15.75 15.05
C PRO A 390 24.09 14.88 15.14
N SER A 391 23.92 13.55 15.22
CA SER A 391 25.03 12.60 15.28
C SER A 391 24.57 11.18 14.96
N ILE A 392 25.51 10.26 14.79
CA ILE A 392 25.23 8.81 14.63
C ILE A 392 24.64 8.17 15.90
N GLU A 393 24.70 8.83 17.05
CA GLU A 393 24.07 8.37 18.30
C GLU A 393 22.59 8.76 18.39
N THR A 394 22.07 9.51 17.43
CA THR A 394 20.64 9.89 17.40
C THR A 394 19.76 8.66 17.30
N ILE A 395 18.76 8.56 18.18
CA ILE A 395 17.78 7.46 18.21
C ILE A 395 16.85 7.55 17.00
N ILE A 396 16.56 6.41 16.37
CA ILE A 396 15.75 6.33 15.14
C ILE A 396 14.37 6.99 15.28
N ASN A 397 13.70 6.84 16.40
CA ASN A 397 12.39 7.47 16.63
C ASN A 397 12.39 9.00 16.49
N ASN A 398 13.54 9.64 16.64
CA ASN A 398 13.69 11.10 16.55
C ASN A 398 13.95 11.58 15.12
N LEU A 399 13.98 10.67 14.14
CA LEU A 399 14.24 10.99 12.74
C LEU A 399 12.94 11.12 11.94
N SER A 400 12.97 11.99 10.93
CA SER A 400 11.93 11.99 9.89
C SER A 400 11.90 10.67 9.13
N GLY A 401 10.74 10.35 8.51
CA GLY A 401 10.57 9.12 7.73
C GLY A 401 11.63 8.94 6.65
N GLY A 402 12.01 10.00 5.95
CA GLY A 402 13.05 9.94 4.94
C GLY A 402 14.44 9.65 5.50
N ASN A 403 14.79 10.18 6.67
CA ASN A 403 16.08 9.85 7.30
C ASN A 403 16.08 8.43 7.88
N GLN A 404 14.95 7.95 8.40
CA GLN A 404 14.81 6.54 8.78
C GLN A 404 15.05 5.60 7.59
N GLN A 405 14.52 5.94 6.40
CA GLN A 405 14.72 5.18 5.17
C GLN A 405 16.19 5.13 4.75
N LYS A 406 16.89 6.26 4.85
CA LYS A 406 18.33 6.33 4.60
C LYS A 406 19.13 5.47 5.58
N VAL A 407 18.76 5.44 6.87
CA VAL A 407 19.39 4.54 7.85
C VAL A 407 19.12 3.07 7.51
N LEU A 408 17.91 2.74 7.08
CA LEU A 408 17.59 1.38 6.65
C LEU A 408 18.41 0.96 5.43
N LEU A 409 18.60 1.85 4.47
CA LEU A 409 19.48 1.60 3.33
C LEU A 409 20.94 1.45 3.78
N ALA A 410 21.45 2.32 4.70
CA ALA A 410 22.78 2.22 5.30
C ALA A 410 23.02 0.85 5.95
N LYS A 411 22.04 0.37 6.72
CA LYS A 411 22.05 -0.94 7.38
C LYS A 411 22.37 -2.07 6.41
N TRP A 412 21.71 -2.10 5.26
CA TRP A 412 21.89 -3.17 4.29
C TRP A 412 23.13 -2.97 3.40
N LEU A 413 23.49 -1.73 3.08
CA LEU A 413 24.74 -1.44 2.36
C LEU A 413 25.99 -1.78 3.19
N ALA A 414 25.94 -1.69 4.51
CA ALA A 414 27.02 -2.09 5.40
C ALA A 414 27.38 -3.59 5.28
N THR A 415 26.48 -4.43 4.80
CA THR A 415 26.76 -5.85 4.51
C THR A 415 27.55 -6.07 3.22
N ASN A 416 27.84 -5.01 2.46
CA ASN A 416 28.50 -5.07 1.14
C ASN A 416 27.85 -6.07 0.17
N PRO A 417 26.54 -5.88 -0.13
CA PRO A 417 25.78 -6.86 -0.91
C PRO A 417 26.16 -6.87 -2.38
N LYS A 418 26.06 -8.03 -3.02
CA LYS A 418 26.10 -8.19 -4.49
C LYS A 418 24.71 -8.00 -5.09
N ILE A 419 23.69 -8.42 -4.35
CA ILE A 419 22.27 -8.35 -4.72
C ILE A 419 21.54 -7.57 -3.63
N LEU A 420 20.85 -6.50 -4.02
CA LEU A 420 20.08 -5.66 -3.10
C LEU A 420 18.60 -5.69 -3.51
N ILE A 421 17.77 -6.26 -2.66
CA ILE A 421 16.32 -6.25 -2.83
C ILE A 421 15.76 -5.05 -2.09
N LEU A 422 15.03 -4.19 -2.78
CA LEU A 422 14.39 -2.98 -2.28
C LEU A 422 12.87 -3.14 -2.41
N ASP A 423 12.21 -3.37 -1.29
CA ASP A 423 10.75 -3.54 -1.24
C ASP A 423 10.11 -2.24 -0.79
N GLU A 424 9.42 -1.55 -1.70
CA GLU A 424 8.78 -0.23 -1.52
C GLU A 424 9.75 0.82 -0.90
N PRO A 425 10.94 1.07 -1.50
CA PRO A 425 12.01 1.85 -0.86
C PRO A 425 11.66 3.31 -0.62
N THR A 426 10.65 3.85 -1.28
CA THR A 426 10.24 5.26 -1.15
C THR A 426 8.89 5.44 -0.48
N ARG A 427 8.30 4.36 0.06
CA ARG A 427 6.99 4.43 0.72
C ARG A 427 7.02 5.32 1.96
N GLY A 428 6.11 6.29 2.01
CA GLY A 428 5.97 7.19 3.16
C GLY A 428 7.15 8.14 3.38
N VAL A 429 7.86 8.52 2.30
CA VAL A 429 8.86 9.57 2.29
C VAL A 429 8.41 10.75 1.43
N ASP A 430 8.93 11.94 1.72
CA ASP A 430 8.62 13.14 0.94
C ASP A 430 9.32 13.13 -0.44
N VAL A 431 8.81 13.96 -1.37
CA VAL A 431 9.26 14.01 -2.77
C VAL A 431 10.76 14.30 -2.90
N GLY A 432 11.30 15.17 -2.05
CA GLY A 432 12.72 15.53 -2.10
C GLY A 432 13.62 14.38 -1.69
N VAL A 433 13.23 13.62 -0.65
CA VAL A 433 13.97 12.42 -0.21
C VAL A 433 13.80 11.28 -1.21
N LYS A 434 12.63 11.13 -1.81
CA LYS A 434 12.38 10.15 -2.87
C LYS A 434 13.36 10.32 -4.05
N ALA A 435 13.55 11.55 -4.53
CA ALA A 435 14.51 11.84 -5.58
C ALA A 435 15.94 11.42 -5.20
N GLN A 436 16.37 11.71 -3.95
CA GLN A 436 17.69 11.31 -3.46
C GLN A 436 17.86 9.78 -3.38
N ILE A 437 16.81 9.06 -2.97
CA ILE A 437 16.84 7.58 -2.93
C ILE A 437 16.94 7.04 -4.37
N HIS A 438 16.21 7.59 -5.33
CA HIS A 438 16.29 7.20 -6.74
C HIS A 438 17.70 7.38 -7.31
N GLU A 439 18.32 8.52 -7.06
CA GLU A 439 19.72 8.78 -7.49
C GLU A 439 20.69 7.77 -6.86
N GLU A 440 20.49 7.45 -5.58
CA GLU A 440 21.36 6.48 -4.90
C GLU A 440 21.17 5.05 -5.44
N ILE A 441 19.90 4.63 -5.74
CA ILE A 441 19.63 3.33 -6.38
C ILE A 441 20.36 3.20 -7.70
N VAL A 442 20.32 4.24 -8.56
CA VAL A 442 21.04 4.24 -9.85
C VAL A 442 22.55 4.17 -9.63
N ARG A 443 23.10 4.97 -8.71
CA ARG A 443 24.53 4.96 -8.39
C ARG A 443 25.01 3.60 -7.87
N LEU A 444 24.21 2.92 -7.06
CA LEU A 444 24.51 1.58 -6.56
C LEU A 444 24.54 0.56 -7.69
N ALA A 445 23.58 0.62 -8.62
CA ALA A 445 23.59 -0.25 -9.80
C ALA A 445 24.82 0.01 -10.69
N GLU A 446 25.18 1.26 -10.93
CA GLU A 446 26.38 1.66 -11.67
C GLU A 446 27.67 1.20 -10.97
N SER A 447 27.68 1.05 -9.64
CA SER A 447 28.82 0.48 -8.90
C SER A 447 28.92 -1.04 -9.01
N GLY A 448 27.99 -1.70 -9.72
CA GLY A 448 27.99 -3.15 -9.98
C GLY A 448 27.09 -3.95 -9.02
N ILE A 449 26.35 -3.31 -8.14
CA ILE A 449 25.32 -3.99 -7.32
C ILE A 449 24.12 -4.28 -8.21
N SER A 450 23.62 -5.51 -8.19
CA SER A 450 22.41 -5.90 -8.91
C SER A 450 21.20 -5.69 -8.02
N ILE A 451 20.17 -5.00 -8.52
CA ILE A 451 19.05 -4.53 -7.70
C ILE A 451 17.74 -5.16 -8.18
N ILE A 452 16.95 -5.68 -7.24
CA ILE A 452 15.54 -5.96 -7.46
C ILE A 452 14.75 -4.84 -6.79
N LEU A 453 14.00 -4.10 -7.59
CA LEU A 453 13.14 -3.00 -7.13
C LEU A 453 11.69 -3.43 -7.15
N VAL A 454 11.08 -3.60 -5.99
CA VAL A 454 9.65 -3.84 -5.86
C VAL A 454 8.98 -2.51 -5.55
N SER A 455 8.03 -2.10 -6.38
CA SER A 455 7.26 -0.88 -6.12
C SER A 455 5.83 -0.99 -6.67
N SER A 456 4.89 -0.45 -5.91
CA SER A 456 3.50 -0.23 -6.30
C SER A 456 3.33 1.07 -7.10
N GLU A 457 4.37 1.91 -7.13
CA GLU A 457 4.35 3.16 -7.87
C GLU A 457 4.92 2.97 -9.28
N LEU A 458 4.05 2.98 -10.30
CA LEU A 458 4.46 2.83 -11.71
C LEU A 458 5.51 3.85 -12.14
N PRO A 459 5.42 5.16 -11.78
CA PRO A 459 6.46 6.11 -12.13
C PRO A 459 7.85 5.74 -11.62
N GLU A 460 7.96 5.14 -10.42
CA GLU A 460 9.22 4.67 -9.87
C GLU A 460 9.80 3.52 -10.67
N ILE A 461 8.98 2.50 -10.96
CA ILE A 461 9.36 1.35 -11.79
C ILE A 461 9.84 1.81 -13.17
N ILE A 462 9.06 2.66 -13.86
CA ILE A 462 9.38 3.15 -15.21
C ILE A 462 10.67 3.97 -15.21
N LYS A 463 10.88 4.79 -14.18
CA LYS A 463 12.02 5.69 -14.06
C LYS A 463 13.35 4.96 -13.86
N LEU A 464 13.34 3.90 -13.05
CA LEU A 464 14.54 3.28 -12.52
C LEU A 464 14.89 1.96 -13.20
N SER A 465 13.91 1.19 -13.65
CA SER A 465 14.12 -0.20 -14.05
C SER A 465 14.70 -0.34 -15.45
N ASP A 466 15.60 -1.28 -15.63
CA ASP A 466 16.12 -1.69 -16.94
C ASP A 466 15.18 -2.68 -17.62
N ARG A 467 14.63 -3.61 -16.82
CA ARG A 467 13.62 -4.61 -17.20
C ARG A 467 12.55 -4.67 -16.12
N VAL A 468 11.35 -5.12 -16.48
CA VAL A 468 10.23 -5.20 -15.54
C VAL A 468 9.53 -6.55 -15.64
N ILE A 469 9.22 -7.12 -14.47
CA ILE A 469 8.32 -8.25 -14.29
C ILE A 469 7.07 -7.72 -13.60
N VAL A 470 5.90 -8.10 -14.12
CA VAL A 470 4.62 -7.76 -13.48
C VAL A 470 3.97 -9.01 -12.95
N MET A 471 3.47 -8.91 -11.71
CA MET A 471 2.76 -10.01 -11.05
C MET A 471 1.30 -9.65 -10.79
N HIS A 472 0.44 -10.65 -10.93
CA HIS A 472 -0.97 -10.61 -10.58
C HIS A 472 -1.36 -11.94 -9.93
N GLU A 473 -2.01 -11.90 -8.76
CA GLU A 473 -2.50 -13.07 -8.02
C GLU A 473 -1.46 -14.21 -7.91
N GLY A 474 -0.25 -13.85 -7.52
CA GLY A 474 0.84 -14.80 -7.30
C GLY A 474 1.49 -15.36 -8.57
N LYS A 475 1.18 -14.86 -9.76
CA LYS A 475 1.74 -15.32 -11.05
C LYS A 475 2.39 -14.17 -11.81
N ILE A 476 3.35 -14.51 -12.68
CA ILE A 476 3.91 -13.52 -13.61
C ILE A 476 2.96 -13.39 -14.80
N THR A 477 2.43 -12.18 -14.97
CA THR A 477 1.53 -11.82 -16.07
C THR A 477 2.21 -10.96 -17.14
N GLY A 478 3.29 -10.26 -16.79
CA GLY A 478 4.04 -9.42 -17.72
C GLY A 478 5.56 -9.60 -17.61
N ARG A 479 6.26 -9.56 -18.77
CA ARG A 479 7.72 -9.50 -18.90
C ARG A 479 8.09 -8.45 -19.93
N PHE A 480 8.87 -7.47 -19.52
CA PHE A 480 9.25 -6.32 -20.33
C PHE A 480 10.78 -6.20 -20.31
N ASP A 481 11.43 -6.84 -21.28
CA ASP A 481 12.89 -6.91 -21.39
C ASP A 481 13.47 -5.72 -22.15
N GLU A 482 12.64 -4.98 -22.91
CA GLU A 482 13.03 -3.78 -23.61
C GLU A 482 12.48 -2.53 -22.90
N ARG A 483 13.36 -1.56 -22.68
CA ARG A 483 13.02 -0.29 -22.01
C ARG A 483 11.90 0.50 -22.70
N SER A 484 11.77 0.34 -24.02
CA SER A 484 10.69 0.94 -24.84
C SER A 484 9.32 0.35 -24.53
N SER A 485 9.25 -0.92 -24.11
CA SER A 485 8.01 -1.62 -23.77
C SER A 485 7.52 -1.32 -22.34
N ILE A 486 8.37 -0.74 -21.50
CA ILE A 486 8.04 -0.36 -20.11
C ILE A 486 7.24 0.95 -20.16
N THR A 487 5.93 0.83 -20.37
CA THR A 487 4.98 1.95 -20.42
C THR A 487 3.92 1.79 -19.32
N PRO A 488 3.34 2.89 -18.83
CA PRO A 488 2.27 2.82 -17.83
C PRO A 488 1.14 1.88 -18.25
N THR A 489 0.68 1.99 -19.51
CA THR A 489 -0.41 1.18 -20.04
C THR A 489 -0.06 -0.33 -20.03
N ASN A 490 1.13 -0.69 -20.53
CA ASN A 490 1.55 -2.09 -20.59
C ASN A 490 1.69 -2.70 -19.19
N LEU A 491 2.25 -1.95 -18.25
CA LEU A 491 2.42 -2.42 -16.87
C LEU A 491 1.08 -2.58 -16.16
N LEU A 492 0.15 -1.62 -16.33
CA LEU A 492 -1.17 -1.71 -15.74
C LEU A 492 -2.00 -2.86 -16.30
N ASN A 493 -2.01 -3.05 -17.62
CA ASN A 493 -2.71 -4.15 -18.24
C ASN A 493 -2.21 -5.50 -17.72
N ALA A 494 -0.89 -5.67 -17.60
CA ALA A 494 -0.33 -6.86 -17.01
C ALA A 494 -0.67 -6.99 -15.51
N ALA A 495 -0.70 -5.88 -14.74
CA ALA A 495 -1.02 -5.87 -13.33
C ALA A 495 -2.48 -6.24 -13.01
N VAL A 496 -3.39 -6.10 -13.98
CA VAL A 496 -4.79 -6.52 -13.87
C VAL A 496 -5.07 -7.89 -14.53
N GLY A 497 -4.02 -8.65 -14.85
CA GLY A 497 -4.11 -10.05 -15.29
C GLY A 497 -4.04 -10.29 -16.81
N GLU A 498 -3.92 -9.26 -17.63
CA GLU A 498 -3.63 -9.45 -19.06
C GLU A 498 -2.21 -10.01 -19.26
N ARG A 499 -2.09 -11.13 -19.95
CA ARG A 499 -0.78 -11.74 -20.18
C ARG A 499 -0.02 -11.03 -21.30
N ILE A 500 1.02 -10.27 -20.93
CA ILE A 500 1.81 -9.47 -21.87
C ILE A 500 3.29 -9.88 -21.76
N VAL A 501 3.91 -10.25 -22.89
CA VAL A 501 5.31 -10.67 -22.93
C VAL A 501 6.04 -9.92 -24.05
N HIS A 502 6.99 -9.08 -23.69
CA HIS A 502 7.90 -8.38 -24.61
C HIS A 502 9.33 -8.82 -24.29
N LEU A 503 9.77 -9.91 -24.91
CA LEU A 503 11.13 -10.43 -24.76
C LEU A 503 12.09 -9.67 -25.69
N ARG A 504 13.33 -9.50 -25.22
CA ARG A 504 14.45 -9.00 -26.05
C ARG A 504 14.69 -10.01 -27.17
N LYS A 505 14.75 -9.53 -28.41
CA LYS A 505 15.10 -10.34 -29.60
C LYS A 505 16.57 -10.72 -29.60
#